data_2e0e45bda43d8d7e077053bf74ed3af0
#
_entry.id   2e0e45bda43d8d7e077053bf74ed3af0
#
_cell.length_a   1.000
_cell.length_b   1.000
_cell.length_c   1.000
_cell.angle_alpha   90.00
_cell.angle_beta   90.00
_cell.angle_gamma   90.00
#
_symmetry.space_group_name_H-M   'P 1'
#
loop_
_entity.id
_entity.type
_entity.pdbx_description
1 polymer ?
#
loop_
_entity_poly.entity_id
_entity_poly.type
_entity_poly.pdbx_seq_one_letter_code
_entity_poly.pdbx_strand_id
1 'polypeptide(L)'
;MNKLVQIVRLTPAEQETLKGFYNLISSINHLPDDKVREYSVHHLLKAYAYTFAGLFLSRGYSPKKTKGTSAEVLFRNFVRILHEQPEGRTVQFYADKLNITPKYFNTICKQVSGKTASKLISEEIVAQAQLMLKDPDLSIKQISSMLGFVNQSHFGSFMRRETGTSPQSLRKTQQQ
;
A
#
# COMPACT_ATOMS: atom_id res chain seq x y z
N MET A 1 25.97 13.48 -2.28
CA MET A 1 25.66 12.28 -1.47
C MET A 1 25.52 11.09 -2.41
N ASN A 2 26.60 10.28 -2.52
CA ASN A 2 26.61 9.09 -3.40
C ASN A 2 25.66 8.04 -2.84
N LYS A 3 24.50 7.83 -3.47
CA LYS A 3 23.74 6.58 -3.31
C LYS A 3 24.59 5.47 -3.93
N LEU A 4 25.24 4.66 -3.10
CA LEU A 4 25.84 3.40 -3.54
C LEU A 4 24.73 2.52 -4.11
N VAL A 5 24.62 2.49 -5.42
CA VAL A 5 23.81 1.50 -6.12
C VAL A 5 24.53 0.17 -5.94
N GLN A 6 24.00 -0.70 -5.09
CA GLN A 6 24.54 -2.04 -4.93
C GLN A 6 23.99 -2.93 -6.06
N ILE A 7 24.88 -3.36 -6.93
CA ILE A 7 24.57 -4.30 -8.01
C ILE A 7 24.83 -5.71 -7.48
N VAL A 8 23.80 -6.53 -7.44
CA VAL A 8 23.89 -7.95 -7.08
C VAL A 8 23.89 -8.77 -8.37
N ARG A 9 24.95 -9.54 -8.60
CA ARG A 9 25.00 -10.49 -9.74
C ARG A 9 24.28 -11.78 -9.32
N LEU A 10 23.31 -12.18 -10.12
CA LEU A 10 22.58 -13.43 -9.93
C LEU A 10 23.31 -14.57 -10.66
N THR A 11 23.34 -15.74 -10.04
CA THR A 11 23.76 -16.96 -10.71
C THR A 11 22.71 -17.39 -11.75
N PRO A 12 23.05 -18.25 -12.74
CA PRO A 12 22.08 -18.76 -13.71
C PRO A 12 20.87 -19.47 -13.05
N ALA A 13 21.08 -20.22 -11.98
CA ALA A 13 20.01 -20.90 -11.25
C ALA A 13 19.06 -19.90 -10.55
N GLU A 14 19.59 -18.84 -9.96
CA GLU A 14 18.79 -17.78 -9.34
C GLU A 14 18.00 -16.97 -10.36
N GLN A 15 18.58 -16.71 -11.53
CA GLN A 15 17.90 -16.06 -12.63
C GLN A 15 16.73 -16.92 -13.11
N GLU A 16 16.93 -18.23 -13.25
CA GLU A 16 15.89 -19.16 -13.66
C GLU A 16 14.76 -19.24 -12.63
N THR A 17 15.10 -19.25 -11.34
CA THR A 17 14.10 -19.20 -10.27
C THR A 17 13.25 -17.94 -10.36
N LEU A 18 13.86 -16.76 -10.54
CA LEU A 18 13.12 -15.50 -10.65
C LEU A 18 12.27 -15.41 -11.92
N LYS A 19 12.78 -15.95 -13.06
CA LYS A 19 12.00 -16.08 -14.29
C LYS A 19 10.80 -17.01 -14.13
N GLY A 20 10.96 -18.09 -13.36
CA GLY A 20 9.87 -19.02 -13.05
C GLY A 20 8.67 -18.33 -12.40
N PHE A 21 8.90 -17.42 -11.46
CA PHE A 21 7.82 -16.62 -10.89
C PHE A 21 7.11 -15.73 -11.91
N TYR A 22 7.88 -15.07 -12.79
CA TYR A 22 7.32 -14.24 -13.85
C TYR A 22 6.42 -15.06 -14.79
N ASN A 23 6.92 -16.22 -15.23
CA ASN A 23 6.16 -17.11 -16.11
C ASN A 23 4.88 -17.61 -15.45
N LEU A 24 4.96 -17.97 -14.16
CA LEU A 24 3.81 -18.43 -13.39
C LEU A 24 2.76 -17.32 -13.20
N ILE A 25 3.18 -16.09 -12.85
CA ILE A 25 2.27 -14.96 -12.75
C ILE A 25 1.61 -14.67 -14.11
N SER A 26 2.38 -14.76 -15.21
CA SER A 26 1.85 -14.57 -16.55
C SER A 26 0.81 -15.62 -16.93
N SER A 27 1.03 -16.90 -16.57
CA SER A 27 0.08 -17.99 -16.85
C SER A 27 -1.22 -17.85 -16.05
N ILE A 28 -1.14 -17.36 -14.80
CA ILE A 28 -2.31 -17.16 -13.95
C ILE A 28 -3.24 -16.06 -14.47
N ASN A 29 -2.72 -15.08 -15.23
CA ASN A 29 -3.55 -14.02 -15.81
C ASN A 29 -4.61 -14.56 -16.80
N HIS A 30 -4.49 -15.80 -17.25
CA HIS A 30 -5.45 -16.47 -18.15
C HIS A 30 -6.52 -17.29 -17.38
N LEU A 31 -6.47 -17.36 -16.06
CA LEU A 31 -7.50 -18.04 -15.27
C LEU A 31 -8.83 -17.28 -15.37
N PRO A 32 -9.95 -18.01 -15.57
CA PRO A 32 -11.27 -17.40 -15.78
C PRO A 32 -11.85 -16.73 -14.54
N ASP A 33 -11.49 -17.19 -13.33
CA ASP A 33 -12.01 -16.67 -12.06
C ASP A 33 -11.12 -15.51 -11.55
N ASP A 34 -11.70 -14.33 -11.47
CA ASP A 34 -11.01 -13.10 -11.04
C ASP A 34 -10.50 -13.16 -9.60
N LYS A 35 -11.28 -13.76 -8.68
CA LYS A 35 -10.90 -13.89 -7.28
C LYS A 35 -9.73 -14.86 -7.13
N VAL A 36 -9.81 -16.01 -7.76
CA VAL A 36 -8.70 -17.00 -7.76
C VAL A 36 -7.45 -16.39 -8.35
N ARG A 37 -7.57 -15.64 -9.45
CA ARG A 37 -6.46 -14.94 -10.09
C ARG A 37 -5.81 -13.91 -9.13
N GLU A 38 -6.62 -13.06 -8.51
CA GLU A 38 -6.13 -12.02 -7.58
C GLU A 38 -5.42 -12.63 -6.36
N TYR A 39 -6.02 -13.65 -5.72
CA TYR A 39 -5.41 -14.37 -4.61
C TYR A 39 -4.10 -15.05 -5.02
N SER A 40 -4.09 -15.71 -6.16
CA SER A 40 -2.91 -16.43 -6.66
C SER A 40 -1.75 -15.49 -6.95
N VAL A 41 -2.01 -14.38 -7.66
CA VAL A 41 -0.99 -13.35 -7.95
C VAL A 41 -0.45 -12.74 -6.65
N HIS A 42 -1.33 -12.43 -5.69
CA HIS A 42 -0.91 -11.87 -4.40
C HIS A 42 0.04 -12.80 -3.63
N HIS A 43 -0.26 -14.10 -3.57
CA HIS A 43 0.59 -15.07 -2.88
C HIS A 43 1.90 -15.32 -3.61
N LEU A 44 1.87 -15.34 -4.94
CA LEU A 44 3.09 -15.46 -5.75
C LEU A 44 4.00 -14.25 -5.63
N LEU A 45 3.46 -13.04 -5.58
CA LEU A 45 4.25 -11.83 -5.33
C LEU A 45 4.90 -11.86 -3.95
N LYS A 46 4.20 -12.37 -2.93
CA LYS A 46 4.80 -12.58 -1.60
C LYS A 46 5.93 -13.60 -1.64
N ALA A 47 5.71 -14.76 -2.28
CA ALA A 47 6.72 -15.78 -2.42
C ALA A 47 7.94 -15.26 -3.19
N TYR A 48 7.72 -14.52 -4.28
CA TYR A 48 8.79 -13.84 -5.03
C TYR A 48 9.60 -12.88 -4.13
N ALA A 49 8.92 -12.04 -3.35
CA ALA A 49 9.57 -11.11 -2.46
C ALA A 49 10.42 -11.81 -1.38
N TYR A 50 9.92 -12.91 -0.78
CA TYR A 50 10.69 -13.70 0.18
C TYR A 50 11.89 -14.40 -0.46
N THR A 51 11.72 -14.98 -1.65
CA THR A 51 12.82 -15.60 -2.41
C THR A 51 13.90 -14.56 -2.73
N PHE A 52 13.49 -13.41 -3.25
CA PHE A 52 14.39 -12.32 -3.57
C PHE A 52 15.14 -11.81 -2.32
N ALA A 53 14.43 -11.59 -1.21
CA ALA A 53 15.05 -11.21 0.06
C ALA A 53 16.05 -12.29 0.55
N GLY A 54 15.71 -13.57 0.44
CA GLY A 54 16.58 -14.70 0.79
C GLY A 54 17.89 -14.70 0.02
N LEU A 55 17.86 -14.38 -1.28
CA LEU A 55 19.06 -14.27 -2.13
C LEU A 55 20.02 -13.17 -1.65
N PHE A 56 19.50 -12.07 -1.13
CA PHE A 56 20.33 -11.02 -0.55
C PHE A 56 20.89 -11.40 0.82
N LEU A 57 20.06 -12.01 1.65
CA LEU A 57 20.46 -12.42 3.00
C LEU A 57 21.53 -13.53 2.96
N SER A 58 21.42 -14.49 2.04
CA SER A 58 22.40 -15.58 1.88
C SER A 58 23.80 -15.10 1.47
N ARG A 59 23.88 -13.93 0.86
CA ARG A 59 25.16 -13.28 0.46
C ARG A 59 25.74 -12.36 1.53
N GLY A 60 25.29 -12.49 2.76
CA GLY A 60 25.74 -11.61 3.85
C GLY A 60 25.24 -10.18 3.72
N TYR A 61 24.32 -9.94 2.78
CA TYR A 61 23.56 -8.71 2.78
C TYR A 61 22.60 -8.75 3.97
N SER A 62 23.13 -8.44 5.11
CA SER A 62 22.28 -7.95 6.19
C SER A 62 21.86 -6.55 5.75
N PRO A 63 20.56 -6.27 5.57
CA PRO A 63 20.15 -4.89 5.61
C PRO A 63 20.77 -4.40 6.90
N LYS A 64 21.85 -3.57 6.81
CA LYS A 64 22.35 -2.91 8.01
C LYS A 64 21.07 -2.52 8.72
N LYS A 65 20.90 -2.95 9.99
CA LYS A 65 20.01 -2.27 10.92
C LYS A 65 20.58 -0.84 10.97
N THR A 66 20.43 -0.11 9.89
CA THR A 66 20.45 1.31 9.95
C THR A 66 19.38 1.54 10.98
N LYS A 67 19.81 1.85 12.19
CA LYS A 67 18.96 2.56 13.13
C LYS A 67 18.44 3.68 12.25
N GLY A 68 17.28 3.43 11.63
CA GLY A 68 16.67 4.41 10.76
C GLY A 68 16.63 5.67 11.60
N THR A 69 16.85 6.83 11.02
CA THR A 69 16.69 8.06 11.78
C THR A 69 15.39 7.95 12.55
N SER A 70 15.27 8.57 13.70
CA SER A 70 14.03 8.57 14.48
C SER A 70 12.81 8.87 13.59
N ALA A 71 12.99 9.71 12.56
CA ALA A 71 11.99 10.03 11.54
C ALA A 71 11.57 8.81 10.70
N GLU A 72 12.52 8.01 10.20
CA GLU A 72 12.22 6.82 9.40
C GLU A 72 11.55 5.71 10.21
N VAL A 73 11.91 5.57 11.48
CA VAL A 73 11.25 4.63 12.40
C VAL A 73 9.81 5.03 12.64
N LEU A 74 9.57 6.31 12.94
CA LEU A 74 8.21 6.86 13.14
C LEU A 74 7.38 6.76 11.87
N PHE A 75 7.97 7.03 10.70
CA PHE A 75 7.27 6.89 9.43
C PHE A 75 6.88 5.44 9.12
N ARG A 76 7.74 4.45 9.37
CA ARG A 76 7.38 3.02 9.24
C ARG A 76 6.25 2.62 10.17
N ASN A 77 6.27 3.08 11.42
CA ASN A 77 5.19 2.85 12.36
C ASN A 77 3.88 3.46 11.88
N PHE A 78 3.93 4.68 11.34
CA PHE A 78 2.77 5.31 10.70
C PHE A 78 2.20 4.47 9.57
N VAL A 79 3.03 4.03 8.61
CA VAL A 79 2.58 3.21 7.48
C VAL A 79 1.91 1.92 7.96
N ARG A 80 2.47 1.27 8.99
CA ARG A 80 1.86 0.08 9.60
C ARG A 80 0.48 0.39 10.18
N ILE A 81 0.35 1.44 11.00
CA ILE A 81 -0.93 1.83 11.60
C ILE A 81 -1.94 2.24 10.52
N LEU A 82 -1.50 2.91 9.47
CA LEU A 82 -2.33 3.34 8.35
C LEU A 82 -3.03 2.15 7.65
N HIS A 83 -2.31 1.03 7.48
CA HIS A 83 -2.87 -0.20 6.92
C HIS A 83 -3.74 -0.99 7.91
N GLU A 84 -3.37 -0.99 9.20
CA GLU A 84 -4.09 -1.73 10.24
C GLU A 84 -5.38 -1.04 10.69
N GLN A 85 -5.47 0.29 10.60
CA GLN A 85 -6.58 1.11 11.10
C GLN A 85 -7.05 2.12 10.04
N PRO A 86 -7.72 1.64 9.00
CA PRO A 86 -8.14 2.50 7.88
C PRO A 86 -9.21 3.54 8.25
N GLU A 87 -9.90 3.35 9.37
CA GLU A 87 -10.86 4.31 9.93
C GLU A 87 -10.22 5.59 10.45
N GLY A 88 -8.92 5.58 10.71
CA GLY A 88 -8.13 6.77 11.06
C GLY A 88 -8.01 7.73 9.87
N ARG A 89 -8.74 8.85 9.89
CA ARG A 89 -8.79 9.79 8.76
C ARG A 89 -8.14 11.13 9.01
N THR A 90 -7.63 11.35 10.22
CA THR A 90 -7.08 12.65 10.60
C THR A 90 -5.60 12.55 10.93
N VAL A 91 -4.89 13.62 10.63
CA VAL A 91 -3.48 13.76 11.00
C VAL A 91 -3.32 13.65 12.53
N GLN A 92 -4.29 14.17 13.29
CA GLN A 92 -4.32 14.12 14.76
C GLN A 92 -4.34 12.66 15.24
N PHE A 93 -5.23 11.81 14.69
CA PHE A 93 -5.35 10.40 15.07
C PHE A 93 -4.00 9.66 14.98
N TYR A 94 -3.30 9.81 13.87
CA TYR A 94 -2.00 9.14 13.69
C TYR A 94 -0.89 9.76 14.53
N ALA A 95 -0.92 11.07 14.73
CA ALA A 95 0.03 11.75 15.61
C ALA A 95 -0.10 11.26 17.05
N ASP A 96 -1.33 11.10 17.55
CA ASP A 96 -1.64 10.57 18.89
C ASP A 96 -1.16 9.12 19.04
N LYS A 97 -1.43 8.27 18.03
CA LYS A 97 -0.97 6.86 18.01
C LYS A 97 0.57 6.75 18.02
N LEU A 98 1.25 7.74 17.46
CA LEU A 98 2.72 7.82 17.44
C LEU A 98 3.31 8.57 18.64
N ASN A 99 2.48 9.12 19.53
CA ASN A 99 2.87 9.95 20.65
C ASN A 99 3.74 11.16 20.23
N ILE A 100 3.36 11.83 19.14
CA ILE A 100 4.01 13.03 18.61
C ILE A 100 3.00 14.10 18.25
N THR A 101 3.48 15.33 18.07
CA THR A 101 2.60 16.43 17.64
C THR A 101 2.26 16.32 16.14
N PRO A 102 1.06 16.74 15.70
CA PRO A 102 0.68 16.77 14.27
C PRO A 102 1.66 17.55 13.39
N LYS A 103 2.23 18.64 13.91
CA LYS A 103 3.25 19.43 13.22
C LYS A 103 4.51 18.60 12.94
N TYR A 104 5.03 17.91 13.96
CA TYR A 104 6.20 17.07 13.83
C TYR A 104 5.93 15.85 12.94
N PHE A 105 4.76 15.23 13.07
CA PHE A 105 4.32 14.15 12.19
C PHE A 105 4.32 14.57 10.72
N ASN A 106 3.76 15.75 10.40
CA ASN A 106 3.77 16.28 9.03
C ASN A 106 5.19 16.55 8.52
N THR A 107 6.11 17.00 9.39
CA THR A 107 7.52 17.20 9.06
C THR A 107 8.19 15.88 8.70
N ILE A 108 7.96 14.82 9.49
CA ILE A 108 8.47 13.46 9.23
C ILE A 108 7.96 12.94 7.88
N CYS A 109 6.65 13.04 7.62
CA CYS A 109 6.07 12.61 6.36
C CYS A 109 6.72 13.30 5.16
N LYS A 110 6.86 14.61 5.21
CA LYS A 110 7.54 15.38 4.14
C LYS A 110 9.00 14.99 3.97
N GLN A 111 9.73 14.82 5.07
CA GLN A 111 11.15 14.46 5.04
C GLN A 111 11.40 13.09 4.41
N VAL A 112 10.56 12.09 4.74
CA VAL A 112 10.77 10.70 4.33
C VAL A 112 10.13 10.41 2.97
N SER A 113 8.90 10.88 2.73
CA SER A 113 8.13 10.55 1.52
C SER A 113 7.99 11.69 0.51
N GLY A 114 8.35 12.91 0.87
CA GLY A 114 8.09 14.11 0.06
C GLY A 114 6.63 14.60 0.11
N LYS A 115 5.73 13.88 0.78
CA LYS A 115 4.30 14.19 0.86
C LYS A 115 3.88 14.63 2.26
N THR A 116 2.78 15.38 2.35
CA THR A 116 2.17 15.70 3.64
C THR A 116 1.48 14.49 4.26
N ALA A 117 1.36 14.47 5.59
CA ALA A 117 0.62 13.42 6.29
C ALA A 117 -0.82 13.29 5.77
N SER A 118 -1.52 14.41 5.59
CA SER A 118 -2.88 14.44 5.04
C SER A 118 -2.96 13.81 3.64
N LYS A 119 -1.98 14.07 2.77
CA LYS A 119 -1.96 13.51 1.42
C LYS A 119 -1.75 11.99 1.43
N LEU A 120 -0.85 11.48 2.28
CA LEU A 120 -0.64 10.04 2.44
C LEU A 120 -1.89 9.33 2.96
N ILE A 121 -2.56 9.91 3.95
CA ILE A 121 -3.81 9.38 4.50
C ILE A 121 -4.90 9.37 3.43
N SER A 122 -5.06 10.46 2.68
CA SER A 122 -6.05 10.54 1.60
C SER A 122 -5.80 9.52 0.49
N GLU A 123 -4.54 9.33 0.09
CA GLU A 123 -4.17 8.34 -0.93
C GLU A 123 -4.51 6.91 -0.49
N GLU A 124 -4.27 6.56 0.77
CA GLU A 124 -4.62 5.25 1.31
C GLU A 124 -6.13 5.03 1.35
N ILE A 125 -6.90 6.01 1.84
CA ILE A 125 -8.37 5.94 1.87
C ILE A 125 -8.92 5.75 0.45
N VAL A 126 -8.38 6.46 -0.53
CA VAL A 126 -8.79 6.30 -1.95
C VAL A 126 -8.47 4.90 -2.44
N ALA A 127 -7.28 4.38 -2.17
CA ALA A 127 -6.88 3.03 -2.59
C ALA A 127 -7.80 1.96 -2.01
N GLN A 128 -8.11 2.04 -0.72
CA GLN A 128 -9.04 1.12 -0.06
C GLN A 128 -10.46 1.26 -0.59
N ALA A 129 -10.94 2.50 -0.80
CA ALA A 129 -12.25 2.74 -1.39
C ALA A 129 -12.35 2.12 -2.78
N GLN A 130 -11.34 2.28 -3.62
CA GLN A 130 -11.31 1.70 -4.97
C GLN A 130 -11.33 0.18 -4.95
N LEU A 131 -10.63 -0.44 -3.98
CA LEU A 131 -10.66 -1.89 -3.79
C LEU A 131 -12.06 -2.37 -3.38
N MET A 132 -12.67 -1.73 -2.37
CA MET A 132 -14.01 -2.09 -1.89
C MET A 132 -15.10 -1.82 -2.95
N LEU A 133 -14.93 -0.84 -3.83
CA LEU A 133 -15.88 -0.53 -4.89
C LEU A 133 -15.95 -1.62 -5.97
N LYS A 134 -14.96 -2.49 -6.09
CA LYS A 134 -14.99 -3.66 -6.98
C LYS A 134 -15.94 -4.75 -6.48
N ASP A 135 -16.20 -4.80 -5.18
CA ASP A 135 -17.09 -5.76 -4.58
C ASP A 135 -18.56 -5.35 -4.83
N PRO A 136 -19.34 -6.13 -5.62
CA PRO A 136 -20.75 -5.82 -5.91
C PRO A 136 -21.66 -5.95 -4.69
N ASP A 137 -21.27 -6.76 -3.70
CA ASP A 137 -22.07 -7.01 -2.50
C ASP A 137 -21.99 -5.88 -1.48
N LEU A 138 -20.98 -5.00 -1.59
CA LEU A 138 -20.83 -3.84 -0.73
C LEU A 138 -21.57 -2.61 -1.29
N SER A 139 -22.57 -2.12 -0.57
CA SER A 139 -23.18 -0.82 -0.91
C SER A 139 -22.24 0.36 -0.65
N ILE A 140 -22.43 1.47 -1.39
CA ILE A 140 -21.66 2.71 -1.16
C ILE A 140 -21.79 3.20 0.29
N LYS A 141 -22.97 2.98 0.92
CA LYS A 141 -23.20 3.31 2.32
C LYS A 141 -22.35 2.46 3.27
N GLN A 142 -22.25 1.16 3.01
CA GLN A 142 -21.39 0.26 3.81
C GLN A 142 -19.92 0.63 3.67
N ILE A 143 -19.43 0.85 2.45
CA ILE A 143 -18.06 1.31 2.19
C ILE A 143 -17.77 2.61 2.95
N SER A 144 -18.68 3.59 2.86
CA SER A 144 -18.58 4.85 3.59
C SER A 144 -18.41 4.63 5.10
N SER A 145 -19.21 3.72 5.68
CA SER A 145 -19.16 3.38 7.11
C SER A 145 -17.86 2.65 7.47
N MET A 146 -17.44 1.66 6.68
CA MET A 146 -16.20 0.88 6.91
C MET A 146 -14.95 1.77 6.86
N LEU A 147 -14.96 2.78 5.99
CA LEU A 147 -13.89 3.79 5.91
C LEU A 147 -14.06 4.92 6.95
N GLY A 148 -14.98 4.78 7.92
CA GLY A 148 -15.16 5.70 9.03
C GLY A 148 -15.77 7.06 8.65
N PHE A 149 -16.44 7.21 7.49
CA PHE A 149 -17.12 8.47 7.15
C PHE A 149 -18.43 8.62 7.91
N VAL A 150 -18.72 9.85 8.35
CA VAL A 150 -19.96 10.18 9.08
C VAL A 150 -21.22 9.76 8.27
N ASN A 151 -21.16 9.95 6.95
CA ASN A 151 -22.24 9.55 6.04
C ASN A 151 -21.72 9.40 4.60
N GLN A 152 -22.56 8.84 3.74
CA GLN A 152 -22.27 8.61 2.33
C GLN A 152 -21.99 9.91 1.55
N SER A 153 -22.62 11.03 1.92
CA SER A 153 -22.42 12.33 1.23
C SER A 153 -21.02 12.86 1.48
N HIS A 154 -20.51 12.77 2.71
CA HIS A 154 -19.13 13.14 3.04
C HIS A 154 -18.11 12.25 2.30
N PHE A 155 -18.37 10.94 2.23
CA PHE A 155 -17.56 10.02 1.43
C PHE A 155 -17.57 10.40 -0.07
N GLY A 156 -18.76 10.68 -0.62
CA GLY A 156 -18.90 11.09 -2.02
C GLY A 156 -18.15 12.38 -2.35
N SER A 157 -18.23 13.37 -1.45
CA SER A 157 -17.49 14.64 -1.59
C SER A 157 -15.98 14.45 -1.48
N PHE A 158 -15.52 13.61 -0.54
CA PHE A 158 -14.11 13.24 -0.41
C PHE A 158 -13.59 12.57 -1.70
N MET A 159 -14.29 11.56 -2.20
CA MET A 159 -13.87 10.84 -3.41
C MET A 159 -13.82 11.76 -4.64
N ARG A 160 -14.82 12.63 -4.83
CA ARG A 160 -14.78 13.62 -5.93
C ARG A 160 -13.59 14.55 -5.82
N ARG A 161 -13.28 15.04 -4.63
CA ARG A 161 -12.13 15.92 -4.41
C ARG A 161 -10.79 15.24 -4.70
N GLU A 162 -10.62 13.98 -4.27
CA GLU A 162 -9.34 13.27 -4.41
C GLU A 162 -9.16 12.61 -5.78
N THR A 163 -10.25 12.16 -6.43
CA THR A 163 -10.21 11.37 -7.69
C THR A 163 -10.86 12.06 -8.89
N GLY A 164 -11.53 13.17 -8.68
CA GLY A 164 -12.34 13.83 -9.72
C GLY A 164 -13.68 13.17 -9.99
N THR A 165 -13.97 11.99 -9.39
CA THR A 165 -15.12 11.15 -9.77
C THR A 165 -15.93 10.71 -8.54
N SER A 166 -17.23 10.47 -8.72
CA SER A 166 -18.06 9.94 -7.64
C SER A 166 -17.81 8.44 -7.40
N PRO A 167 -18.03 7.92 -6.17
CA PRO A 167 -17.93 6.48 -5.91
C PRO A 167 -18.81 5.62 -6.82
N GLN A 168 -20.01 6.11 -7.14
CA GLN A 168 -20.92 5.42 -8.07
C GLN A 168 -20.38 5.35 -9.50
N SER A 169 -19.79 6.43 -9.99
CA SER A 169 -19.19 6.46 -11.33
C SER A 169 -17.96 5.56 -11.40
N LEU A 170 -17.10 5.59 -10.36
CA LEU A 170 -15.94 4.70 -10.26
C LEU A 170 -16.35 3.22 -10.29
N ARG A 171 -17.41 2.84 -9.56
CA ARG A 171 -17.94 1.47 -9.58
C ARG A 171 -18.38 1.05 -10.98
N LYS A 172 -19.13 1.89 -11.68
CA LYS A 172 -19.59 1.58 -13.04
C LYS A 172 -18.43 1.34 -14.02
N THR A 173 -17.37 2.14 -13.92
CA THR A 173 -16.20 2.01 -14.80
C THR A 173 -15.37 0.74 -14.49
N GLN A 174 -15.43 0.24 -13.26
CA GLN A 174 -14.67 -0.97 -12.84
C GLN A 174 -15.42 -2.29 -13.12
N GLN A 175 -16.71 -2.22 -13.45
CA GLN A 175 -17.56 -3.37 -13.75
C GLN A 175 -17.78 -3.58 -15.25
N GLN A 176 -17.20 -2.71 -16.09
CA GLN A 176 -17.12 -2.84 -17.55
C GLN A 176 -15.80 -3.47 -17.97
#